data_6c4daec5c512fe743524b53e2e841e5f
#
_entry.id   6c4daec5c512fe743524b53e2e841e5f
#
_cell.length_a   1.000
_cell.length_b   1.000
_cell.length_c   1.000
_cell.angle_alpha   90.00
_cell.angle_beta   90.00
_cell.angle_gamma   90.00
#
_symmetry.space_group_name_H-M   'P 1'
#
loop_
_entity.id
_entity.type
_entity.pdbx_description
1 polymer ?
#
loop_
_entity_poly.entity_id
_entity_poly.type
_entity_poly.pdbx_seq_one_letter_code
_entity_poly.pdbx_strand_id
1 'polypeptide(L)'
;MYSEISKIDRSLRPYQQEAKNNIFSAWDECDNVMFQMPTGTGKTRLFSSVISDIKTWGVQHGIPIKILIIAHRIELIEQISENLEKYKVSHGIIAGGKQRDLKHLVQVASIQTITHRNNIDLAGALNVNFIIIDEAHHSTANSYKKLWDLYPSTKKLGVTATPWRMNHMGFTNIFDKLLVSKSIQEFIADGWLAPYSYYSINDNSSILRDINNIDEFDIEGDYKISALEHVMDRSCIRANLLNSYKKYAEGKKGIIYSISRKHSEHICSEYKEAGVNIVCIDSKTPRDERRLYVQRFRNGQIDIIVNVDIFSEGFDCPDIEFIQLARPTRSLVKYLQQVGRGLRPTANKSKCIILDNVGAHLEFDMPNADRQWFEEFEGDKNPIRKKQTSSHRKSQTKKEQTFEEGDDELTLIDDIQVESSSTNSVSKSYEWKVEDDELLKTLSEKQCSPSVIAAVFKQDEESIVKRLIELNLL
;
A
#
# COMPACT_ATOMS: atom_id res chain seq x y z
N MET A 1 18.88 -22.28 8.00
CA MET A 1 19.06 -22.85 6.64
C MET A 1 18.62 -21.84 5.57
N TYR A 2 17.36 -21.38 5.54
CA TYR A 2 16.91 -20.35 4.58
C TYR A 2 17.51 -18.97 4.87
N SER A 3 17.71 -18.62 6.13
CA SER A 3 18.41 -17.41 6.58
C SER A 3 19.81 -17.24 5.95
N GLU A 4 20.50 -18.33 5.63
CA GLU A 4 21.82 -18.32 4.95
C GLU A 4 21.73 -17.95 3.47
N ILE A 5 20.54 -18.03 2.86
CA ILE A 5 20.32 -17.65 1.46
C ILE A 5 20.34 -16.13 1.28
N SER A 6 19.89 -15.39 2.31
CA SER A 6 19.81 -13.93 2.25
C SER A 6 21.19 -13.30 2.07
N LYS A 7 21.35 -12.49 1.06
CA LYS A 7 22.59 -11.73 0.77
C LYS A 7 22.31 -10.22 0.87
N ILE A 8 23.39 -9.47 1.14
CA ILE A 8 23.31 -8.02 1.11
C ILE A 8 23.10 -7.56 -0.33
N ASP A 9 21.97 -6.90 -0.57
CA ASP A 9 21.63 -6.27 -1.84
C ASP A 9 21.71 -4.75 -1.69
N ARG A 10 22.81 -4.16 -2.16
CA ARG A 10 23.05 -2.70 -2.10
C ARG A 10 22.03 -1.88 -2.89
N SER A 11 21.19 -2.50 -3.71
CA SER A 11 20.13 -1.83 -4.41
C SER A 11 18.87 -1.66 -3.54
N LEU A 12 18.74 -2.45 -2.47
CA LEU A 12 17.64 -2.32 -1.51
C LEU A 12 17.88 -1.15 -0.55
N ARG A 13 16.76 -0.56 -0.10
CA ARG A 13 16.78 0.36 1.04
C ARG A 13 16.99 -0.43 2.34
N PRO A 14 17.52 0.20 3.42
CA PRO A 14 17.81 -0.53 4.66
C PRO A 14 16.65 -1.36 5.18
N TYR A 15 15.45 -0.79 5.25
CA TYR A 15 14.26 -1.50 5.71
C TYR A 15 13.82 -2.67 4.79
N GLN A 16 14.12 -2.59 3.48
CA GLN A 16 13.85 -3.69 2.55
C GLN A 16 14.85 -4.84 2.74
N GLN A 17 16.12 -4.52 3.05
CA GLN A 17 17.10 -5.53 3.38
C GLN A 17 16.75 -6.25 4.69
N GLU A 18 16.32 -5.51 5.71
CA GLU A 18 15.83 -6.06 6.96
C GLU A 18 14.61 -6.96 6.73
N ALA A 19 13.62 -6.48 5.98
CA ALA A 19 12.44 -7.26 5.60
C ALA A 19 12.81 -8.58 4.88
N LYS A 20 13.78 -8.52 3.96
CA LYS A 20 14.29 -9.70 3.26
C LYS A 20 14.90 -10.71 4.23
N ASN A 21 15.74 -10.26 5.17
CA ASN A 21 16.32 -11.12 6.19
C ASN A 21 15.25 -11.78 7.07
N ASN A 22 14.24 -11.01 7.49
CA ASN A 22 13.13 -11.51 8.31
C ASN A 22 12.29 -12.56 7.57
N ILE A 23 12.06 -12.38 6.25
CA ILE A 23 11.35 -13.37 5.42
C ILE A 23 12.13 -14.70 5.38
N PHE A 24 13.42 -14.66 5.11
CA PHE A 24 14.23 -15.88 5.09
C PHE A 24 14.32 -16.56 6.46
N SER A 25 14.45 -15.80 7.54
CA SER A 25 14.43 -16.33 8.90
C SER A 25 13.08 -16.96 9.26
N ALA A 26 11.97 -16.36 8.84
CA ALA A 26 10.64 -16.92 9.06
C ALA A 26 10.45 -18.25 8.31
N TRP A 27 11.05 -18.41 7.13
CA TRP A 27 11.01 -19.69 6.39
C TRP A 27 11.84 -20.80 7.03
N ASP A 28 12.73 -20.50 7.98
CA ASP A 28 13.36 -21.53 8.81
C ASP A 28 12.37 -22.13 9.84
N GLU A 29 11.31 -21.38 10.20
CA GLU A 29 10.33 -21.76 11.22
C GLU A 29 9.02 -22.31 10.65
N CYS A 30 8.55 -21.77 9.50
CA CYS A 30 7.25 -22.10 8.89
C CYS A 30 7.31 -22.06 7.36
N ASP A 31 6.24 -22.54 6.69
CA ASP A 31 6.22 -22.65 5.23
C ASP A 31 5.52 -21.46 4.56
N ASN A 32 4.49 -20.90 5.18
CA ASN A 32 3.62 -19.91 4.56
C ASN A 32 3.71 -18.58 5.32
N VAL A 33 4.44 -17.61 4.78
CA VAL A 33 4.67 -16.30 5.39
C VAL A 33 3.88 -15.24 4.65
N MET A 34 3.15 -14.40 5.38
CA MET A 34 2.59 -13.16 4.85
C MET A 34 3.45 -11.99 5.33
N PHE A 35 3.78 -11.07 4.41
CA PHE A 35 4.54 -9.85 4.72
C PHE A 35 3.70 -8.62 4.39
N GLN A 36 3.42 -7.81 5.42
CA GLN A 36 2.73 -6.54 5.27
C GLN A 36 3.74 -5.41 5.07
N MET A 37 3.53 -4.58 4.06
CA MET A 37 4.33 -3.40 3.79
C MET A 37 3.52 -2.35 3.00
N PRO A 38 3.44 -1.08 3.42
CA PRO A 38 2.57 -0.07 2.82
C PRO A 38 2.75 0.09 1.31
N THR A 39 1.73 0.64 0.65
CA THR A 39 1.81 1.00 -0.77
C THR A 39 2.88 2.07 -0.99
N GLY A 40 3.65 1.97 -2.08
CA GLY A 40 4.70 2.95 -2.40
C GLY A 40 6.09 2.66 -1.82
N THR A 41 6.22 1.69 -0.91
CA THR A 41 7.49 1.36 -0.24
C THR A 41 8.34 0.32 -0.98
N GLY A 42 7.85 -0.24 -2.10
CA GLY A 42 8.65 -1.07 -3.02
C GLY A 42 8.59 -2.58 -2.77
N LYS A 43 7.40 -3.12 -2.46
CA LYS A 43 7.14 -4.57 -2.31
C LYS A 43 7.70 -5.41 -3.46
N THR A 44 7.45 -4.99 -4.71
CA THR A 44 7.91 -5.72 -5.90
C THR A 44 9.44 -5.80 -5.97
N ARG A 45 10.15 -4.74 -5.57
CA ARG A 45 11.61 -4.74 -5.50
C ARG A 45 12.13 -5.69 -4.44
N LEU A 46 11.50 -5.69 -3.27
CA LEU A 46 11.83 -6.59 -2.17
C LEU A 46 11.75 -8.06 -2.62
N PHE A 47 10.61 -8.51 -3.11
CA PHE A 47 10.48 -9.93 -3.48
C PHE A 47 11.30 -10.28 -4.74
N SER A 48 11.58 -9.34 -5.65
CA SER A 48 12.51 -9.59 -6.76
C SER A 48 13.93 -9.86 -6.27
N SER A 49 14.37 -9.16 -5.22
CA SER A 49 15.64 -9.44 -4.55
C SER A 49 15.64 -10.81 -3.85
N VAL A 50 14.55 -11.17 -3.16
CA VAL A 50 14.35 -12.51 -2.57
C VAL A 50 14.52 -13.60 -3.65
N ILE A 51 13.85 -13.44 -4.80
CA ILE A 51 13.94 -14.38 -5.93
C ILE A 51 15.37 -14.47 -6.47
N SER A 52 16.05 -13.35 -6.60
CA SER A 52 17.45 -13.30 -7.07
C SER A 52 18.39 -14.08 -6.15
N ASP A 53 18.22 -13.93 -4.84
CA ASP A 53 19.03 -14.67 -3.85
C ASP A 53 18.74 -16.17 -3.90
N ILE A 54 17.49 -16.58 -3.95
CA ILE A 54 17.08 -18.00 -4.08
C ILE A 54 17.69 -18.63 -5.35
N LYS A 55 17.59 -17.94 -6.48
CA LYS A 55 18.17 -18.42 -7.75
C LYS A 55 19.68 -18.54 -7.66
N THR A 56 20.35 -17.52 -7.12
CA THR A 56 21.81 -17.51 -6.98
C THR A 56 22.28 -18.65 -6.10
N TRP A 57 21.58 -18.88 -4.99
CA TRP A 57 21.87 -20.00 -4.10
C TRP A 57 21.69 -21.36 -4.81
N GLY A 58 20.60 -21.54 -5.55
CA GLY A 58 20.36 -22.76 -6.33
C GLY A 58 21.49 -23.04 -7.34
N VAL A 59 21.90 -22.02 -8.10
CA VAL A 59 23.02 -22.16 -9.04
C VAL A 59 24.32 -22.54 -8.35
N GLN A 60 24.64 -21.92 -7.21
CA GLN A 60 25.86 -22.20 -6.43
C GLN A 60 25.90 -23.64 -5.90
N HIS A 61 24.73 -24.24 -5.62
CA HIS A 61 24.63 -25.61 -5.10
C HIS A 61 24.26 -26.65 -6.16
N GLY A 62 24.15 -26.25 -7.43
CA GLY A 62 23.77 -27.14 -8.54
C GLY A 62 22.32 -27.65 -8.47
N ILE A 63 21.46 -26.91 -7.77
CA ILE A 63 20.05 -27.28 -7.56
C ILE A 63 19.15 -26.40 -8.44
N PRO A 64 18.36 -26.99 -9.38
CA PRO A 64 17.42 -26.24 -10.19
C PRO A 64 16.21 -25.84 -9.36
N ILE A 65 16.19 -24.60 -8.82
CA ILE A 65 15.09 -24.11 -8.02
C ILE A 65 14.05 -23.46 -8.91
N LYS A 66 12.82 -23.95 -8.84
CA LYS A 66 11.67 -23.43 -9.58
C LYS A 66 10.82 -22.50 -8.70
N ILE A 67 10.48 -21.32 -9.24
CA ILE A 67 9.74 -20.28 -8.54
C ILE A 67 8.52 -19.89 -9.36
N LEU A 68 7.36 -19.82 -8.71
CA LEU A 68 6.11 -19.34 -9.30
C LEU A 68 5.71 -18.04 -8.63
N ILE A 69 5.53 -16.98 -9.43
CA ILE A 69 5.07 -15.68 -8.96
C ILE A 69 3.64 -15.48 -9.44
N ILE A 70 2.74 -15.18 -8.53
CA ILE A 70 1.31 -15.06 -8.80
C ILE A 70 0.85 -13.62 -8.64
N ALA A 71 0.14 -13.12 -9.64
CA ALA A 71 -0.62 -11.89 -9.57
C ALA A 71 -2.02 -12.08 -10.16
N HIS A 72 -2.96 -11.20 -9.81
CA HIS A 72 -4.34 -11.32 -10.28
C HIS A 72 -4.67 -10.39 -11.45
N ARG A 73 -3.81 -9.40 -11.78
CA ARG A 73 -3.97 -8.46 -12.90
C ARG A 73 -2.80 -8.53 -13.87
N ILE A 74 -3.09 -8.28 -15.15
CA ILE A 74 -2.06 -8.31 -16.21
C ILE A 74 -1.04 -7.17 -16.05
N GLU A 75 -1.47 -6.02 -15.56
CA GLU A 75 -0.62 -4.86 -15.29
C GLU A 75 0.43 -5.18 -14.21
N LEU A 76 0.04 -5.93 -13.16
CA LEU A 76 0.96 -6.41 -12.14
C LEU A 76 1.97 -7.42 -12.71
N ILE A 77 1.52 -8.32 -13.58
CA ILE A 77 2.40 -9.29 -14.24
C ILE A 77 3.46 -8.57 -15.08
N GLU A 78 3.08 -7.53 -15.83
CA GLU A 78 4.00 -6.72 -16.63
C GLU A 78 5.00 -5.97 -15.72
N GLN A 79 4.54 -5.37 -14.65
CA GLN A 79 5.39 -4.68 -13.67
C GLN A 79 6.37 -5.63 -12.97
N ILE A 80 5.92 -6.82 -12.59
CA ILE A 80 6.78 -7.86 -12.01
C ILE A 80 7.83 -8.27 -13.02
N SER A 81 7.45 -8.53 -14.27
CA SER A 81 8.35 -8.91 -15.36
C SER A 81 9.44 -7.84 -15.55
N GLU A 82 9.07 -6.55 -15.67
CA GLU A 82 10.03 -5.45 -15.80
C GLU A 82 11.02 -5.37 -14.62
N ASN A 83 10.55 -5.64 -13.38
CA ASN A 83 11.43 -5.65 -12.22
C ASN A 83 12.38 -6.85 -12.23
N LEU A 84 11.92 -8.04 -12.60
CA LEU A 84 12.76 -9.23 -12.73
C LEU A 84 13.85 -9.03 -13.80
N GLU A 85 13.55 -8.34 -14.90
CA GLU A 85 14.54 -7.97 -15.92
C GLU A 85 15.65 -7.07 -15.34
N LYS A 86 15.29 -6.07 -14.52
CA LYS A 86 16.27 -5.22 -13.82
C LYS A 86 17.19 -6.04 -12.91
N TYR A 87 16.69 -7.09 -12.29
CA TYR A 87 17.47 -8.06 -11.50
C TYR A 87 18.15 -9.15 -12.35
N LYS A 88 18.04 -9.07 -13.69
CA LYS A 88 18.60 -10.07 -14.62
C LYS A 88 18.09 -11.49 -14.33
N VAL A 89 16.85 -11.60 -13.85
CA VAL A 89 16.16 -12.85 -13.59
C VAL A 89 15.41 -13.27 -14.86
N SER A 90 15.93 -14.28 -15.54
CA SER A 90 15.26 -14.90 -16.70
C SER A 90 13.98 -15.59 -16.23
N HIS A 91 12.84 -15.30 -16.88
CA HIS A 91 11.52 -15.80 -16.48
C HIS A 91 10.59 -15.99 -17.69
N GLY A 92 9.58 -16.85 -17.52
CA GLY A 92 8.47 -17.01 -18.43
C GLY A 92 7.18 -16.38 -17.92
N ILE A 93 6.17 -16.22 -18.78
CA ILE A 93 4.88 -15.64 -18.42
C ILE A 93 3.75 -16.66 -18.73
N ILE A 94 2.85 -16.86 -17.77
CA ILE A 94 1.64 -17.70 -17.90
C ILE A 94 0.41 -16.81 -17.66
N ALA A 95 -0.03 -16.12 -18.72
CA ALA A 95 -1.19 -15.23 -18.66
C ALA A 95 -2.02 -15.33 -19.94
N GLY A 96 -3.29 -14.96 -19.87
CA GLY A 96 -4.18 -14.93 -21.05
C GLY A 96 -3.63 -13.99 -22.12
N GLY A 97 -3.67 -14.42 -23.39
CA GLY A 97 -3.19 -13.62 -24.52
C GLY A 97 -1.66 -13.48 -24.65
N LYS A 98 -0.88 -14.14 -23.79
CA LYS A 98 0.60 -14.17 -23.87
C LYS A 98 1.08 -15.54 -24.36
N GLN A 99 2.16 -15.56 -25.16
CA GLN A 99 2.85 -16.79 -25.52
C GLN A 99 3.54 -17.36 -24.28
N ARG A 100 3.32 -18.64 -23.98
CA ARG A 100 3.91 -19.33 -22.83
C ARG A 100 5.33 -19.77 -23.15
N ASP A 101 6.26 -19.45 -22.26
CA ASP A 101 7.62 -20.02 -22.29
C ASP A 101 7.91 -20.72 -20.95
N LEU A 102 7.77 -22.04 -20.93
CA LEU A 102 7.92 -22.89 -19.75
C LEU A 102 9.36 -23.34 -19.52
N LYS A 103 10.32 -22.92 -20.36
CA LYS A 103 11.74 -23.31 -20.21
C LYS A 103 12.41 -22.67 -19.03
N HIS A 104 11.87 -21.55 -18.56
CA HIS A 104 12.44 -20.80 -17.44
C HIS A 104 12.06 -21.40 -16.09
N LEU A 105 13.01 -21.41 -15.16
CA LEU A 105 12.79 -21.84 -13.77
C LEU A 105 11.91 -20.89 -12.98
N VAL A 106 11.84 -19.62 -13.37
CA VAL A 106 10.94 -18.63 -12.78
C VAL A 106 9.78 -18.40 -13.75
N GLN A 107 8.55 -18.49 -13.23
CA GLN A 107 7.34 -18.24 -13.99
C GLN A 107 6.51 -17.16 -13.30
N VAL A 108 6.06 -16.17 -14.06
CA VAL A 108 5.11 -15.15 -13.60
C VAL A 108 3.73 -15.51 -14.16
N ALA A 109 2.77 -15.76 -13.29
CA ALA A 109 1.49 -16.29 -13.70
C ALA A 109 0.29 -15.46 -13.21
N SER A 110 -0.74 -15.36 -14.05
CA SER A 110 -2.06 -14.93 -13.59
C SER A 110 -2.73 -16.08 -12.84
N ILE A 111 -3.26 -15.79 -11.63
CA ILE A 111 -3.98 -16.77 -10.82
C ILE A 111 -5.14 -17.39 -11.61
N GLN A 112 -5.90 -16.57 -12.37
CA GLN A 112 -7.02 -17.04 -13.19
C GLN A 112 -6.57 -18.00 -14.28
N THR A 113 -5.40 -17.71 -14.89
CA THR A 113 -4.89 -18.56 -15.98
C THR A 113 -4.34 -19.88 -15.45
N ILE A 114 -3.54 -19.86 -14.37
CA ILE A 114 -2.88 -21.06 -13.88
C ILE A 114 -3.84 -22.02 -13.18
N THR A 115 -4.88 -21.51 -12.54
CA THR A 115 -5.92 -22.33 -11.86
C THR A 115 -7.12 -22.65 -12.74
N HIS A 116 -7.09 -22.21 -13.99
CA HIS A 116 -8.14 -22.59 -14.95
C HIS A 116 -8.14 -24.11 -15.18
N ARG A 117 -9.34 -24.69 -15.33
CA ARG A 117 -9.57 -26.13 -15.47
C ARG A 117 -8.61 -26.81 -16.47
N ASN A 118 -8.37 -26.19 -17.64
CA ASN A 118 -7.50 -26.72 -18.69
C ASN A 118 -5.99 -26.56 -18.41
N ASN A 119 -5.61 -25.87 -17.32
CA ASN A 119 -4.21 -25.58 -16.99
C ASN A 119 -3.79 -26.18 -15.66
N ILE A 120 -4.69 -26.89 -14.96
CA ILE A 120 -4.41 -27.44 -13.64
C ILE A 120 -3.30 -28.50 -13.69
N ASP A 121 -3.27 -29.32 -14.76
CA ASP A 121 -2.22 -30.31 -14.98
C ASP A 121 -0.88 -29.63 -15.27
N LEU A 122 -0.89 -28.52 -16.00
CA LEU A 122 0.30 -27.69 -16.20
C LEU A 122 0.81 -27.14 -14.86
N ALA A 123 -0.08 -26.61 -14.03
CA ALA A 123 0.28 -26.13 -12.71
C ALA A 123 0.97 -27.24 -11.89
N GLY A 124 0.40 -28.44 -11.82
CA GLY A 124 1.01 -29.58 -11.15
C GLY A 124 2.38 -30.00 -11.72
N ALA A 125 2.52 -29.95 -13.05
CA ALA A 125 3.77 -30.31 -13.74
C ALA A 125 4.92 -29.31 -13.54
N LEU A 126 4.64 -28.06 -13.13
CA LEU A 126 5.69 -27.07 -12.84
C LEU A 126 6.56 -27.49 -11.65
N ASN A 127 6.00 -28.22 -10.67
CA ASN A 127 6.71 -28.74 -9.48
C ASN A 127 7.64 -27.68 -8.84
N VAL A 128 7.04 -26.59 -8.36
CA VAL A 128 7.78 -25.41 -7.87
C VAL A 128 8.23 -25.59 -6.40
N ASN A 129 9.35 -24.95 -6.06
CA ASN A 129 9.92 -24.93 -4.72
C ASN A 129 9.46 -23.72 -3.89
N PHE A 130 9.18 -22.59 -4.58
CA PHE A 130 8.74 -21.35 -3.95
C PHE A 130 7.57 -20.74 -4.70
N ILE A 131 6.62 -20.17 -3.97
CA ILE A 131 5.52 -19.38 -4.52
C ILE A 131 5.56 -18.00 -3.90
N ILE A 132 5.54 -16.96 -4.75
CA ILE A 132 5.42 -15.56 -4.33
C ILE A 132 4.05 -15.05 -4.79
N ILE A 133 3.30 -14.41 -3.91
CA ILE A 133 1.95 -13.90 -4.21
C ILE A 133 1.97 -12.39 -3.97
N ASP A 134 1.80 -11.62 -5.04
CA ASP A 134 1.59 -10.18 -4.93
C ASP A 134 0.11 -9.87 -4.64
N GLU A 135 -0.15 -8.84 -3.85
CA GLU A 135 -1.46 -8.46 -3.32
C GLU A 135 -2.18 -9.65 -2.63
N ALA A 136 -1.47 -10.26 -1.67
CA ALA A 136 -1.88 -11.50 -1.01
C ALA A 136 -3.19 -11.41 -0.21
N HIS A 137 -3.75 -10.22 0.02
CA HIS A 137 -5.08 -10.08 0.60
C HIS A 137 -6.20 -10.72 -0.26
N HIS A 138 -5.94 -10.93 -1.56
CA HIS A 138 -6.83 -11.71 -2.45
C HIS A 138 -6.70 -13.23 -2.31
N SER A 139 -5.75 -13.75 -1.54
CA SER A 139 -5.34 -15.17 -1.52
C SER A 139 -6.40 -16.15 -0.98
N THR A 140 -7.52 -15.68 -0.47
CA THR A 140 -8.60 -16.53 0.07
C THR A 140 -9.65 -16.95 -0.94
N ALA A 141 -9.59 -16.43 -2.15
CA ALA A 141 -10.46 -16.91 -3.22
C ALA A 141 -10.21 -18.40 -3.51
N ASN A 142 -11.24 -19.10 -3.99
CA ASN A 142 -11.17 -20.54 -4.29
C ASN A 142 -10.03 -20.91 -5.26
N SER A 143 -9.62 -19.98 -6.13
CA SER A 143 -8.46 -20.17 -7.01
C SER A 143 -7.15 -20.35 -6.26
N TYR A 144 -6.96 -19.61 -5.17
CA TYR A 144 -5.76 -19.75 -4.35
C TYR A 144 -5.77 -21.03 -3.50
N LYS A 145 -6.93 -21.46 -2.98
CA LYS A 145 -7.05 -22.75 -2.29
C LYS A 145 -6.56 -23.91 -3.16
N LYS A 146 -6.97 -23.93 -4.45
CA LYS A 146 -6.46 -24.92 -5.40
C LYS A 146 -4.94 -24.91 -5.52
N LEU A 147 -4.33 -23.74 -5.46
CA LEU A 147 -2.88 -23.60 -5.52
C LEU A 147 -2.20 -24.16 -4.25
N TRP A 148 -2.81 -23.93 -3.06
CA TRP A 148 -2.32 -24.52 -1.81
C TRP A 148 -2.40 -26.05 -1.82
N ASP A 149 -3.50 -26.60 -2.32
CA ASP A 149 -3.70 -28.05 -2.44
C ASP A 149 -2.69 -28.69 -3.40
N LEU A 150 -2.31 -28.01 -4.48
CA LEU A 150 -1.32 -28.47 -5.45
C LEU A 150 0.12 -28.44 -4.89
N TYR A 151 0.42 -27.54 -3.98
CA TYR A 151 1.77 -27.29 -3.49
C TYR A 151 1.82 -27.24 -1.96
N PRO A 152 1.48 -28.32 -1.25
CA PRO A 152 1.37 -28.29 0.21
C PRO A 152 2.70 -28.06 0.91
N SER A 153 3.81 -28.55 0.38
CA SER A 153 5.15 -28.46 1.00
C SER A 153 6.05 -27.37 0.41
N THR A 154 5.48 -26.45 -0.38
CA THR A 154 6.23 -25.36 -1.03
C THR A 154 6.30 -24.14 -0.10
N LYS A 155 7.47 -23.52 0.02
CA LYS A 155 7.60 -22.24 0.73
C LYS A 155 6.82 -21.15 0.01
N LYS A 156 5.97 -20.43 0.73
CA LYS A 156 5.11 -19.39 0.17
C LYS A 156 5.37 -18.05 0.86
N LEU A 157 5.43 -16.99 0.05
CA LEU A 157 5.45 -15.61 0.51
C LEU A 157 4.27 -14.86 -0.09
N GLY A 158 3.36 -14.41 0.74
CA GLY A 158 2.33 -13.45 0.33
C GLY A 158 2.77 -12.05 0.71
N VAL A 159 2.82 -11.11 -0.23
CA VAL A 159 3.08 -9.71 0.07
C VAL A 159 1.81 -8.88 -0.12
N THR A 160 1.52 -7.98 0.81
CA THR A 160 0.35 -7.10 0.75
C THR A 160 0.61 -5.78 1.47
N ALA A 161 -0.08 -4.73 1.07
CA ALA A 161 -0.11 -3.49 1.85
C ALA A 161 -1.06 -3.59 3.05
N THR A 162 -2.10 -4.40 2.90
CA THR A 162 -3.26 -4.38 3.80
C THR A 162 -3.74 -5.81 4.02
N PRO A 163 -3.28 -6.50 5.06
CA PRO A 163 -3.79 -7.83 5.43
C PRO A 163 -5.16 -7.68 6.10
N TRP A 164 -6.15 -7.25 5.33
CA TRP A 164 -7.50 -6.93 5.76
C TRP A 164 -8.53 -7.42 4.74
N ARG A 165 -9.71 -7.79 5.21
CA ARG A 165 -10.84 -8.20 4.39
C ARG A 165 -12.14 -7.63 4.91
N MET A 166 -13.04 -7.31 4.01
CA MET A 166 -14.34 -6.75 4.33
C MET A 166 -15.24 -7.70 5.16
N ASN A 167 -15.04 -9.00 5.03
CA ASN A 167 -15.75 -10.01 5.82
C ASN A 167 -15.09 -10.34 7.17
N HIS A 168 -14.01 -9.63 7.53
CA HIS A 168 -13.22 -9.81 8.76
C HIS A 168 -12.71 -11.25 9.01
N MET A 169 -12.68 -12.08 7.98
CA MET A 169 -12.06 -13.41 8.09
C MET A 169 -10.56 -13.28 8.02
N GLY A 170 -9.85 -13.88 8.96
CA GLY A 170 -8.39 -13.86 9.01
C GLY A 170 -7.71 -14.65 7.88
N PHE A 171 -6.40 -14.75 7.96
CA PHE A 171 -5.54 -15.40 6.97
C PHE A 171 -4.85 -16.65 7.51
N THR A 172 -5.05 -16.98 8.79
CA THR A 172 -4.39 -18.09 9.49
C THR A 172 -4.70 -19.48 8.92
N ASN A 173 -5.73 -19.59 8.07
CA ASN A 173 -6.04 -20.82 7.34
C ASN A 173 -5.16 -21.05 6.10
N ILE A 174 -4.33 -20.08 5.70
CA ILE A 174 -3.46 -20.12 4.51
C ILE A 174 -2.04 -19.62 4.77
N PHE A 175 -1.83 -18.80 5.78
CA PHE A 175 -0.50 -18.35 6.19
C PHE A 175 -0.26 -18.67 7.65
N ASP A 176 0.96 -19.13 7.94
CA ASP A 176 1.37 -19.55 9.28
C ASP A 176 1.82 -18.35 10.13
N LYS A 177 2.40 -17.33 9.49
CA LYS A 177 3.02 -16.17 10.15
C LYS A 177 2.80 -14.89 9.37
N LEU A 178 2.48 -13.81 10.10
CA LEU A 178 2.49 -12.44 9.58
C LEU A 178 3.79 -11.75 10.03
N LEU A 179 4.47 -11.14 9.08
CA LEU A 179 5.53 -10.16 9.34
C LEU A 179 5.02 -8.78 8.96
N VAL A 180 5.24 -7.80 9.82
CA VAL A 180 4.79 -6.41 9.62
C VAL A 180 6.00 -5.51 9.51
N SER A 181 5.99 -4.61 8.51
CA SER A 181 7.01 -3.58 8.35
C SER A 181 6.73 -2.37 9.24
N LYS A 182 7.51 -1.31 9.08
CA LYS A 182 7.21 0.01 9.66
C LYS A 182 5.83 0.51 9.25
N SER A 183 5.21 1.33 10.10
CA SER A 183 3.95 2.03 9.82
C SER A 183 4.12 3.11 8.74
N ILE A 184 3.02 3.61 8.17
CA ILE A 184 3.05 4.74 7.24
C ILE A 184 3.67 5.97 7.91
N GLN A 185 3.35 6.23 9.19
CA GLN A 185 3.90 7.33 9.97
C GLN A 185 5.43 7.26 10.06
N GLU A 186 5.98 6.09 10.40
CA GLU A 186 7.42 5.88 10.47
C GLU A 186 8.09 6.01 9.10
N PHE A 187 7.46 5.52 8.02
CA PHE A 187 7.97 5.69 6.67
C PHE A 187 8.00 7.15 6.21
N ILE A 188 7.03 7.96 6.65
CA ILE A 188 7.02 9.41 6.40
C ILE A 188 8.14 10.08 7.19
N ALA A 189 8.29 9.77 8.48
CA ALA A 189 9.35 10.30 9.33
C ALA A 189 10.75 9.98 8.78
N ASP A 190 10.95 8.76 8.26
CA ASP A 190 12.20 8.33 7.63
C ASP A 190 12.40 8.90 6.20
N GLY A 191 11.45 9.64 5.65
CA GLY A 191 11.50 10.20 4.29
C GLY A 191 11.31 9.18 3.17
N TRP A 192 10.86 7.96 3.48
CA TRP A 192 10.59 6.92 2.48
C TRP A 192 9.18 7.00 1.89
N LEU A 193 8.26 7.71 2.54
CA LEU A 193 6.98 8.17 2.00
C LEU A 193 6.89 9.69 2.12
N ALA A 194 6.14 10.31 1.22
CA ALA A 194 5.91 11.75 1.23
C ALA A 194 4.90 12.10 2.34
N PRO A 195 5.09 13.23 3.05
CA PRO A 195 4.07 13.79 3.92
C PRO A 195 2.85 14.22 3.13
N TYR A 196 1.75 14.53 3.82
CA TYR A 196 0.51 14.92 3.15
C TYR A 196 -0.30 15.94 3.94
N SER A 197 -1.13 16.70 3.21
CA SER A 197 -2.24 17.47 3.78
C SER A 197 -3.55 16.79 3.41
N TYR A 198 -4.41 16.54 4.38
CA TYR A 198 -5.67 15.83 4.20
C TYR A 198 -6.85 16.80 4.40
N TYR A 199 -7.61 17.01 3.35
CA TYR A 199 -8.82 17.82 3.36
C TYR A 199 -10.04 16.91 3.17
N SER A 200 -11.05 17.05 4.03
CA SER A 200 -12.26 16.23 3.94
C SER A 200 -13.52 17.01 4.25
N ILE A 201 -14.65 16.44 3.87
CA ILE A 201 -15.98 16.87 4.29
C ILE A 201 -16.16 16.60 5.79
N ASN A 202 -16.98 17.40 6.44
CA ASN A 202 -17.27 17.24 7.86
C ASN A 202 -18.40 16.21 8.12
N ASP A 203 -18.61 15.85 9.39
CA ASP A 203 -19.59 14.85 9.82
C ASP A 203 -21.05 15.24 9.50
N ASN A 204 -21.33 16.54 9.33
CA ASN A 204 -22.65 17.07 9.04
C ASN A 204 -22.93 17.21 7.54
N SER A 205 -21.98 16.85 6.68
CA SER A 205 -22.10 16.92 5.23
C SER A 205 -23.36 16.24 4.71
N SER A 206 -24.06 16.89 3.78
CA SER A 206 -25.21 16.33 3.10
C SER A 206 -24.83 15.12 2.25
N ILE A 207 -23.63 15.18 1.65
CA ILE A 207 -23.04 14.11 0.84
C ILE A 207 -22.82 12.86 1.70
N LEU A 208 -22.26 13.02 2.90
CA LEU A 208 -22.01 11.90 3.81
C LEU A 208 -23.31 11.23 4.26
N ARG A 209 -24.36 12.02 4.52
CA ARG A 209 -25.70 11.47 4.84
C ARG A 209 -26.28 10.65 3.70
N ASP A 210 -26.18 11.16 2.48
CA ASP A 210 -26.67 10.46 1.29
C ASP A 210 -25.89 9.16 1.07
N ILE A 211 -24.57 9.15 1.26
CA ILE A 211 -23.73 7.94 1.19
C ILE A 211 -24.14 6.94 2.27
N ASN A 212 -24.36 7.39 3.52
CA ASN A 212 -24.75 6.52 4.64
C ASN A 212 -26.13 5.92 4.49
N ASN A 213 -26.99 6.50 3.65
CA ASN A 213 -28.33 5.97 3.33
C ASN A 213 -28.29 4.89 2.22
N ILE A 214 -27.14 4.63 1.59
CA ILE A 214 -27.01 3.57 0.59
C ILE A 214 -27.03 2.22 1.32
N ASP A 215 -28.01 1.38 1.00
CA ASP A 215 -28.20 0.04 1.56
C ASP A 215 -27.97 -1.08 0.54
N GLU A 216 -27.56 -0.75 -0.68
CA GLU A 216 -27.25 -1.69 -1.74
C GLU A 216 -25.74 -1.97 -1.82
N PHE A 217 -25.39 -3.25 -1.65
CA PHE A 217 -24.00 -3.72 -1.66
C PHE A 217 -23.77 -4.78 -2.73
N ASP A 218 -22.53 -4.92 -3.17
CA ASP A 218 -22.08 -5.99 -4.05
C ASP A 218 -21.78 -7.28 -3.25
N ILE A 219 -21.34 -8.33 -3.96
CA ILE A 219 -21.03 -9.64 -3.34
C ILE A 219 -19.83 -9.59 -2.39
N GLU A 220 -18.96 -8.61 -2.51
CA GLU A 220 -17.81 -8.40 -1.64
C GLU A 220 -18.17 -7.56 -0.41
N GLY A 221 -19.34 -6.89 -0.43
CA GLY A 221 -19.85 -6.04 0.63
C GLY A 221 -19.53 -4.54 0.46
N ASP A 222 -18.93 -4.14 -0.68
CA ASP A 222 -18.77 -2.73 -1.07
C ASP A 222 -20.06 -2.19 -1.66
N TYR A 223 -20.18 -0.88 -1.79
CA TYR A 223 -21.36 -0.26 -2.39
C TYR A 223 -21.55 -0.71 -3.86
N LYS A 224 -22.79 -0.97 -4.26
CA LYS A 224 -23.11 -1.16 -5.68
C LYS A 224 -22.88 0.11 -6.47
N ILE A 225 -22.25 -0.04 -7.65
CA ILE A 225 -21.93 1.08 -8.54
C ILE A 225 -23.17 1.89 -8.92
N SER A 226 -24.29 1.22 -9.22
CA SER A 226 -25.55 1.89 -9.59
C SER A 226 -26.12 2.77 -8.46
N ALA A 227 -26.04 2.32 -7.22
CA ALA A 227 -26.48 3.11 -6.07
C ALA A 227 -25.56 4.32 -5.83
N LEU A 228 -24.25 4.14 -5.97
CA LEU A 228 -23.28 5.23 -5.88
C LEU A 228 -23.47 6.27 -7.00
N GLU A 229 -23.71 5.85 -8.24
CA GLU A 229 -23.97 6.76 -9.35
C GLU A 229 -25.20 7.66 -9.08
N HIS A 230 -26.26 7.08 -8.54
CA HIS A 230 -27.47 7.85 -8.23
C HIS A 230 -27.22 8.98 -7.23
N VAL A 231 -26.35 8.74 -6.25
CA VAL A 231 -25.99 9.73 -5.22
C VAL A 231 -24.91 10.71 -5.73
N MET A 232 -23.79 10.19 -6.21
CA MET A 232 -22.58 10.96 -6.42
C MET A 232 -22.48 11.63 -7.80
N ASP A 233 -23.22 11.15 -8.82
CA ASP A 233 -23.20 11.72 -10.17
C ASP A 233 -24.18 12.90 -10.33
N ARG A 234 -24.53 13.56 -9.24
CA ARG A 234 -25.31 14.81 -9.26
C ARG A 234 -24.40 16.00 -9.56
N SER A 235 -24.92 16.97 -10.32
CA SER A 235 -24.12 18.15 -10.74
C SER A 235 -23.59 18.95 -9.56
N CYS A 236 -24.35 19.11 -8.48
CA CYS A 236 -23.92 19.82 -7.28
C CYS A 236 -22.71 19.13 -6.61
N ILE A 237 -22.70 17.79 -6.55
CA ILE A 237 -21.57 17.03 -5.97
C ILE A 237 -20.34 17.13 -6.86
N ARG A 238 -20.49 17.01 -8.18
CA ARG A 238 -19.37 17.18 -9.11
C ARG A 238 -18.80 18.62 -9.08
N ALA A 239 -19.66 19.62 -8.92
CA ALA A 239 -19.23 21.00 -8.71
C ALA A 239 -18.34 21.15 -7.47
N ASN A 240 -18.67 20.44 -6.37
CA ASN A 240 -17.83 20.40 -5.16
C ASN A 240 -16.48 19.73 -5.41
N LEU A 241 -16.40 18.70 -6.29
CA LEU A 241 -15.12 18.11 -6.69
C LEU A 241 -14.24 19.16 -7.38
N LEU A 242 -14.78 19.87 -8.37
CA LEU A 242 -14.07 20.91 -9.10
C LEU A 242 -13.66 22.08 -8.19
N ASN A 243 -14.54 22.54 -7.31
CA ASN A 243 -14.26 23.61 -6.35
C ASN A 243 -13.14 23.22 -5.38
N SER A 244 -13.16 21.99 -4.86
CA SER A 244 -12.10 21.46 -3.99
C SER A 244 -10.75 21.43 -4.71
N TYR A 245 -10.72 20.96 -5.96
CA TYR A 245 -9.52 20.98 -6.78
C TYR A 245 -9.00 22.40 -6.96
N LYS A 246 -9.85 23.36 -7.42
CA LYS A 246 -9.46 24.75 -7.63
C LYS A 246 -8.92 25.41 -6.35
N LYS A 247 -9.53 25.12 -5.20
CA LYS A 247 -9.15 25.72 -3.92
C LYS A 247 -7.82 25.19 -3.37
N TYR A 248 -7.54 23.88 -3.51
CA TYR A 248 -6.46 23.25 -2.78
C TYR A 248 -5.38 22.60 -3.67
N ALA A 249 -5.69 22.30 -4.93
CA ALA A 249 -4.79 21.54 -5.81
C ALA A 249 -4.69 22.10 -7.25
N GLU A 250 -5.11 23.33 -7.48
CA GLU A 250 -5.07 23.95 -8.82
C GLU A 250 -3.65 23.93 -9.39
N GLY A 251 -3.54 23.53 -10.66
CA GLY A 251 -2.25 23.43 -11.37
C GLY A 251 -1.37 22.25 -10.95
N LYS A 252 -1.83 21.39 -10.05
CA LYS A 252 -1.07 20.21 -9.58
C LYS A 252 -1.41 18.98 -10.38
N LYS A 253 -0.42 18.09 -10.48
CA LYS A 253 -0.55 16.77 -11.13
C LYS A 253 -1.23 15.78 -10.20
N GLY A 254 -2.32 15.13 -10.68
CA GLY A 254 -3.07 14.26 -9.78
C GLY A 254 -3.94 13.19 -10.41
N ILE A 255 -4.56 12.40 -9.52
CA ILE A 255 -5.50 11.34 -9.88
C ILE A 255 -6.82 11.57 -9.16
N ILE A 256 -7.92 11.46 -9.90
CA ILE A 256 -9.28 11.44 -9.37
C ILE A 256 -9.81 10.00 -9.46
N TYR A 257 -10.24 9.45 -8.35
CA TYR A 257 -10.88 8.13 -8.29
C TYR A 257 -12.38 8.26 -8.39
N SER A 258 -12.94 7.88 -9.53
CA SER A 258 -14.37 7.98 -9.83
C SER A 258 -15.08 6.62 -9.69
N ILE A 259 -16.41 6.65 -9.67
CA ILE A 259 -17.27 5.49 -9.40
C ILE A 259 -17.39 4.60 -10.63
N SER A 260 -17.67 5.24 -11.77
CA SER A 260 -18.01 4.56 -13.01
C SER A 260 -17.50 5.35 -14.21
N ARG A 261 -17.59 4.73 -15.36
CA ARG A 261 -17.25 5.37 -16.63
C ARG A 261 -18.07 6.65 -16.86
N LYS A 262 -19.39 6.60 -16.65
CA LYS A 262 -20.29 7.74 -16.82
C LYS A 262 -19.91 8.89 -15.90
N HIS A 263 -19.70 8.62 -14.61
CA HIS A 263 -19.23 9.61 -13.63
C HIS A 263 -17.88 10.20 -14.01
N SER A 264 -16.95 9.38 -14.51
CA SER A 264 -15.65 9.78 -15.03
C SER A 264 -15.77 10.75 -16.21
N GLU A 265 -16.64 10.45 -17.18
CA GLU A 265 -16.89 11.27 -18.37
C GLU A 265 -17.48 12.64 -17.98
N HIS A 266 -18.41 12.71 -17.03
CA HIS A 266 -18.97 13.95 -16.53
C HIS A 266 -17.93 14.81 -15.79
N ILE A 267 -17.13 14.21 -14.89
CA ILE A 267 -16.01 14.91 -14.23
C ILE A 267 -15.05 15.48 -15.26
N CYS A 268 -14.64 14.68 -16.25
CA CYS A 268 -13.75 15.15 -17.31
C CYS A 268 -14.32 16.31 -18.12
N SER A 269 -15.62 16.29 -18.43
CA SER A 269 -16.27 17.39 -19.17
C SER A 269 -16.21 18.69 -18.36
N GLU A 270 -16.66 18.66 -17.12
CA GLU A 270 -16.70 19.83 -16.23
C GLU A 270 -15.31 20.43 -15.96
N TYR A 271 -14.29 19.57 -15.76
CA TYR A 271 -12.91 20.05 -15.57
C TYR A 271 -12.31 20.61 -16.87
N LYS A 272 -12.60 20.02 -18.04
CA LYS A 272 -12.18 20.58 -19.34
C LYS A 272 -12.83 21.92 -19.63
N GLU A 273 -14.12 22.08 -19.35
CA GLU A 273 -14.84 23.34 -19.47
C GLU A 273 -14.25 24.43 -18.56
N ALA A 274 -13.68 24.02 -17.41
CA ALA A 274 -12.93 24.91 -16.53
C ALA A 274 -11.47 25.13 -16.95
N GLY A 275 -11.03 24.61 -18.12
CA GLY A 275 -9.69 24.81 -18.65
C GLY A 275 -8.62 23.82 -18.13
N VAL A 276 -9.01 22.76 -17.44
CA VAL A 276 -8.09 21.78 -16.87
C VAL A 276 -7.71 20.73 -17.91
N ASN A 277 -6.43 20.42 -18.03
CA ASN A 277 -5.91 19.39 -18.94
C ASN A 277 -6.04 17.99 -18.32
N ILE A 278 -7.16 17.31 -18.59
CA ILE A 278 -7.61 16.11 -17.94
C ILE A 278 -8.02 15.03 -18.95
N VAL A 279 -7.79 13.75 -18.59
CA VAL A 279 -8.24 12.58 -19.38
C VAL A 279 -8.91 11.55 -18.50
N CYS A 280 -9.84 10.80 -19.08
CA CYS A 280 -10.46 9.63 -18.44
C CYS A 280 -9.78 8.35 -18.92
N ILE A 281 -9.55 7.42 -17.99
CA ILE A 281 -9.05 6.09 -18.29
C ILE A 281 -9.91 5.04 -17.56
N ASP A 282 -10.46 4.12 -18.31
CA ASP A 282 -11.29 3.01 -17.79
C ASP A 282 -10.92 1.66 -18.44
N SER A 283 -11.63 0.59 -18.05
CA SER A 283 -11.38 -0.76 -18.56
C SER A 283 -11.63 -0.93 -20.07
N LYS A 284 -12.40 -0.05 -20.70
CA LYS A 284 -12.70 -0.05 -22.13
C LYS A 284 -11.72 0.80 -22.94
N THR A 285 -10.94 1.66 -22.29
CA THR A 285 -9.88 2.43 -22.97
C THR A 285 -8.90 1.46 -23.64
N PRO A 286 -8.71 1.55 -24.97
CA PRO A 286 -7.80 0.67 -25.69
C PRO A 286 -6.39 0.68 -25.08
N ARG A 287 -5.71 -0.47 -25.08
CA ARG A 287 -4.43 -0.65 -24.39
C ARG A 287 -3.36 0.35 -24.87
N ASP A 288 -3.28 0.59 -26.17
CA ASP A 288 -2.28 1.51 -26.73
C ASP A 288 -2.60 2.96 -26.38
N GLU A 289 -3.88 3.34 -26.40
CA GLU A 289 -4.34 4.65 -25.97
C GLU A 289 -4.09 4.87 -24.46
N ARG A 290 -4.36 3.87 -23.64
CA ARG A 290 -4.05 3.89 -22.22
C ARG A 290 -2.55 4.12 -21.97
N ARG A 291 -1.69 3.40 -22.69
CA ARG A 291 -0.23 3.58 -22.63
C ARG A 291 0.18 5.00 -23.03
N LEU A 292 -0.41 5.53 -24.08
CA LEU A 292 -0.13 6.88 -24.54
C LEU A 292 -0.54 7.93 -23.48
N TYR A 293 -1.73 7.81 -22.88
CA TYR A 293 -2.18 8.74 -21.83
C TYR A 293 -1.30 8.65 -20.60
N VAL A 294 -0.92 7.45 -20.17
CA VAL A 294 0.01 7.25 -19.04
C VAL A 294 1.36 7.87 -19.33
N GLN A 295 1.88 7.72 -20.56
CA GLN A 295 3.16 8.31 -20.96
C GLN A 295 3.07 9.86 -20.99
N ARG A 296 2.01 10.41 -21.56
CA ARG A 296 1.77 11.86 -21.57
C ARG A 296 1.63 12.43 -20.16
N PHE A 297 0.92 11.72 -19.28
CA PHE A 297 0.81 12.08 -17.87
C PHE A 297 2.18 12.06 -17.16
N ARG A 298 2.98 11.02 -17.36
CA ARG A 298 4.35 10.97 -16.81
C ARG A 298 5.22 12.13 -17.30
N ASN A 299 5.05 12.54 -18.55
CA ASN A 299 5.82 13.65 -19.15
C ASN A 299 5.24 15.05 -18.84
N GLY A 300 4.21 15.16 -17.98
CA GLY A 300 3.58 16.45 -17.65
C GLY A 300 2.78 17.07 -18.78
N GLN A 301 2.38 16.29 -19.79
CA GLN A 301 1.53 16.71 -20.91
C GLN A 301 0.03 16.53 -20.62
N ILE A 302 -0.30 15.90 -19.53
CA ILE A 302 -1.63 15.73 -18.95
C ILE A 302 -1.46 15.99 -17.46
N ASP A 303 -2.32 16.82 -16.88
CA ASP A 303 -2.22 17.19 -15.47
C ASP A 303 -3.02 16.26 -14.58
N ILE A 304 -4.18 15.79 -15.06
CA ILE A 304 -5.08 14.95 -14.26
C ILE A 304 -5.53 13.72 -15.04
N ILE A 305 -5.53 12.57 -14.36
CA ILE A 305 -6.20 11.37 -14.83
C ILE A 305 -7.40 11.07 -13.93
N VAL A 306 -8.59 10.96 -14.53
CA VAL A 306 -9.76 10.36 -13.86
C VAL A 306 -9.73 8.86 -14.11
N ASN A 307 -9.82 8.08 -13.05
CA ASN A 307 -9.64 6.64 -13.08
C ASN A 307 -10.83 5.88 -12.50
N VAL A 308 -11.23 4.81 -13.18
CA VAL A 308 -12.21 3.84 -12.68
C VAL A 308 -11.51 2.49 -12.48
N ASP A 309 -11.13 2.17 -11.25
CA ASP A 309 -10.56 0.88 -10.78
C ASP A 309 -9.30 0.34 -11.51
N ILE A 310 -8.69 1.10 -12.43
CA ILE A 310 -7.52 0.62 -13.19
C ILE A 310 -6.20 0.93 -12.46
N PHE A 311 -6.09 2.10 -11.85
CA PHE A 311 -4.87 2.58 -11.20
C PHE A 311 -4.82 2.35 -9.69
N SER A 312 -5.76 1.58 -9.14
CA SER A 312 -5.68 1.11 -7.76
C SER A 312 -4.45 0.23 -7.54
N GLU A 313 -4.06 -0.57 -8.56
CA GLU A 313 -2.94 -1.50 -8.51
C GLU A 313 -2.06 -1.39 -9.78
N GLY A 314 -0.76 -1.64 -9.64
CA GLY A 314 0.17 -1.70 -10.78
C GLY A 314 0.51 -0.36 -11.47
N PHE A 315 -0.05 0.77 -11.06
CA PHE A 315 0.28 2.07 -11.64
C PHE A 315 1.46 2.72 -10.91
N ASP A 316 2.52 3.04 -11.65
CA ASP A 316 3.72 3.69 -11.12
C ASP A 316 3.93 5.09 -11.73
N CYS A 317 3.59 6.11 -10.94
CA CYS A 317 3.84 7.51 -11.24
C CYS A 317 4.11 8.22 -9.90
N PRO A 318 5.37 8.39 -9.50
CA PRO A 318 5.71 8.88 -8.15
C PRO A 318 5.51 10.39 -7.97
N ASP A 319 5.43 11.15 -9.05
CA ASP A 319 5.29 12.61 -9.07
C ASP A 319 3.83 13.11 -8.98
N ILE A 320 2.92 12.28 -8.52
CA ILE A 320 1.53 12.66 -8.21
C ILE A 320 1.55 13.59 -6.99
N GLU A 321 1.03 14.80 -7.15
CA GLU A 321 0.99 15.83 -6.11
C GLU A 321 -0.33 15.87 -5.36
N PHE A 322 -1.46 15.40 -5.99
CA PHE A 322 -2.72 15.26 -5.29
C PHE A 322 -3.47 13.98 -5.65
N ILE A 323 -4.29 13.54 -4.70
CA ILE A 323 -5.27 12.45 -4.86
C ILE A 323 -6.63 13.02 -4.52
N GLN A 324 -7.63 12.79 -5.38
CA GLN A 324 -9.01 13.16 -5.09
C GLN A 324 -9.90 11.91 -5.04
N LEU A 325 -10.53 11.72 -3.90
CA LEU A 325 -11.44 10.61 -3.64
C LEU A 325 -12.87 11.08 -3.97
N ALA A 326 -13.36 10.66 -5.14
CA ALA A 326 -14.73 10.92 -5.61
C ALA A 326 -15.59 9.65 -5.62
N ARG A 327 -15.09 8.57 -5.04
CA ARG A 327 -15.75 7.28 -4.91
C ARG A 327 -15.78 6.83 -3.46
N PRO A 328 -16.95 6.80 -2.83
CA PRO A 328 -17.11 6.10 -1.55
C PRO A 328 -16.78 4.62 -1.68
N THR A 329 -16.16 4.05 -0.67
CA THR A 329 -15.88 2.61 -0.58
C THR A 329 -15.95 2.15 0.88
N ARG A 330 -16.27 0.90 1.09
CA ARG A 330 -16.18 0.21 2.39
C ARG A 330 -14.92 -0.64 2.50
N SER A 331 -14.02 -0.54 1.52
CA SER A 331 -12.79 -1.31 1.46
C SER A 331 -11.59 -0.48 1.93
N LEU A 332 -11.08 -0.80 3.12
CA LEU A 332 -9.81 -0.24 3.62
C LEU A 332 -8.66 -0.47 2.64
N VAL A 333 -8.66 -1.62 1.95
CA VAL A 333 -7.64 -1.94 0.92
C VAL A 333 -7.66 -0.90 -0.19
N LYS A 334 -8.84 -0.62 -0.77
CA LYS A 334 -9.00 0.38 -1.85
C LYS A 334 -8.57 1.76 -1.37
N TYR A 335 -9.02 2.17 -0.20
CA TYR A 335 -8.67 3.47 0.39
C TYR A 335 -7.14 3.64 0.50
N LEU A 336 -6.47 2.72 1.18
CA LEU A 336 -5.01 2.81 1.39
C LEU A 336 -4.21 2.65 0.09
N GLN A 337 -4.69 1.87 -0.87
CA GLN A 337 -4.05 1.77 -2.18
C GLN A 337 -4.17 3.06 -2.99
N GLN A 338 -5.34 3.70 -3.00
CA GLN A 338 -5.59 4.97 -3.68
C GLN A 338 -4.71 6.08 -3.10
N VAL A 339 -4.78 6.30 -1.80
CA VAL A 339 -3.98 7.32 -1.11
C VAL A 339 -2.48 7.04 -1.24
N GLY A 340 -2.07 5.79 -1.08
CA GLY A 340 -0.67 5.36 -1.19
C GLY A 340 0.00 5.67 -2.54
N ARG A 341 -0.78 5.92 -3.60
CA ARG A 341 -0.22 6.39 -4.88
C ARG A 341 0.35 7.81 -4.77
N GLY A 342 -0.29 8.65 -3.98
CA GLY A 342 0.18 10.02 -3.71
C GLY A 342 1.32 10.10 -2.71
N LEU A 343 1.52 9.10 -1.87
CA LEU A 343 2.55 9.14 -0.82
C LEU A 343 3.97 8.75 -1.31
N ARG A 344 4.19 8.51 -2.60
CA ARG A 344 5.54 8.23 -3.11
C ARG A 344 6.38 9.49 -3.11
N PRO A 345 7.59 9.46 -2.54
CA PRO A 345 8.47 10.64 -2.52
C PRO A 345 9.11 10.87 -3.88
N THR A 346 9.28 12.14 -4.24
CA THR A 346 10.14 12.60 -5.34
C THR A 346 10.89 13.85 -4.92
N ALA A 347 12.00 14.15 -5.59
CA ALA A 347 12.83 15.31 -5.26
C ALA A 347 12.06 16.65 -5.34
N ASN A 348 11.05 16.73 -6.20
CA ASN A 348 10.31 17.97 -6.47
C ASN A 348 8.97 18.05 -5.73
N LYS A 349 8.58 17.02 -4.96
CA LYS A 349 7.32 16.99 -4.24
C LYS A 349 7.55 17.14 -2.74
N SER A 350 7.13 18.28 -2.18
CA SER A 350 7.21 18.53 -0.75
C SER A 350 6.20 17.71 0.05
N LYS A 351 4.96 17.60 -0.46
CA LYS A 351 3.87 16.83 0.15
C LYS A 351 2.82 16.43 -0.89
N CYS A 352 1.94 15.49 -0.53
CA CYS A 352 0.75 15.14 -1.30
C CYS A 352 -0.48 15.83 -0.72
N ILE A 353 -1.38 16.32 -1.57
CA ILE A 353 -2.69 16.83 -1.15
C ILE A 353 -3.71 15.71 -1.34
N ILE A 354 -4.45 15.38 -0.30
CA ILE A 354 -5.55 14.41 -0.35
C ILE A 354 -6.85 15.19 -0.22
N LEU A 355 -7.68 15.11 -1.25
CA LEU A 355 -9.02 15.71 -1.29
C LEU A 355 -10.05 14.60 -1.11
N ASP A 356 -10.54 14.43 0.08
CA ASP A 356 -11.52 13.41 0.46
C ASP A 356 -12.94 13.99 0.38
N ASN A 357 -13.52 13.96 -0.80
CA ASN A 357 -14.89 14.44 -1.05
C ASN A 357 -15.97 13.43 -0.64
N VAL A 358 -15.59 12.34 0.04
CA VAL A 358 -16.49 11.24 0.39
C VAL A 358 -16.46 10.87 1.88
N GLY A 359 -15.61 11.52 2.68
CA GLY A 359 -15.50 11.28 4.12
C GLY A 359 -14.87 9.92 4.46
N ALA A 360 -13.94 9.44 3.64
CA ALA A 360 -13.31 8.13 3.83
C ALA A 360 -12.58 8.02 5.18
N HIS A 361 -12.01 9.11 5.71
CA HIS A 361 -11.36 9.13 7.02
C HIS A 361 -12.30 8.84 8.18
N LEU A 362 -13.60 9.13 8.04
CA LEU A 362 -14.60 8.86 9.07
C LEU A 362 -14.92 7.36 9.19
N GLU A 363 -14.70 6.59 8.12
CA GLU A 363 -14.85 5.14 8.11
C GLU A 363 -13.55 4.41 8.46
N PHE A 364 -12.41 4.92 7.98
CA PHE A 364 -11.13 4.19 7.99
C PHE A 364 -10.04 4.83 8.84
N ASP A 365 -10.28 5.96 9.48
CA ASP A 365 -9.27 6.83 10.07
C ASP A 365 -8.25 7.37 9.03
N MET A 366 -7.27 8.10 9.49
CA MET A 366 -6.23 8.69 8.65
C MET A 366 -5.35 7.61 7.99
N PRO A 367 -4.73 7.88 6.83
CA PRO A 367 -3.87 6.89 6.18
C PRO A 367 -2.72 6.38 7.05
N ASN A 368 -2.17 7.22 7.91
CA ASN A 368 -1.07 6.94 8.83
C ASN A 368 -1.52 6.41 10.20
N ALA A 369 -2.83 6.23 10.42
CA ALA A 369 -3.34 5.69 11.67
C ALA A 369 -2.72 4.33 11.99
N ASP A 370 -2.45 4.10 13.26
CA ASP A 370 -1.97 2.80 13.73
C ASP A 370 -3.04 1.72 13.54
N ARG A 371 -2.63 0.61 12.98
CA ARG A 371 -3.54 -0.49 12.62
C ARG A 371 -3.06 -1.79 13.22
N GLN A 372 -3.97 -2.51 13.84
CA GLN A 372 -3.70 -3.79 14.51
C GLN A 372 -3.66 -4.94 13.47
N TRP A 373 -2.63 -4.93 12.59
CA TRP A 373 -2.52 -5.90 11.50
C TRP A 373 -2.50 -7.36 11.95
N PHE A 374 -2.02 -7.64 13.15
CA PHE A 374 -2.04 -8.99 13.72
C PHE A 374 -3.47 -9.45 14.03
N GLU A 375 -4.32 -8.57 14.57
CA GLU A 375 -5.73 -8.89 14.81
C GLU A 375 -6.49 -9.14 13.51
N GLU A 376 -6.24 -8.32 12.49
CA GLU A 376 -6.84 -8.50 11.16
C GLU A 376 -6.34 -9.77 10.46
N PHE A 377 -5.08 -10.15 10.68
CA PHE A 377 -4.52 -11.40 10.20
C PHE A 377 -5.14 -12.62 10.88
N GLU A 378 -5.36 -12.57 12.19
CA GLU A 378 -6.06 -13.63 12.93
C GLU A 378 -7.53 -13.72 12.58
N GLY A 379 -8.16 -12.57 12.32
CA GLY A 379 -9.58 -12.43 12.02
C GLY A 379 -10.48 -12.54 13.24
N ASP A 380 -11.72 -12.15 13.06
CA ASP A 380 -12.72 -12.19 14.13
C ASP A 380 -13.12 -13.61 14.50
N LYS A 381 -12.89 -14.01 15.75
CA LYS A 381 -13.37 -15.29 16.32
C LYS A 381 -14.92 -15.34 16.41
N ASN A 382 -15.62 -14.18 16.28
CA ASN A 382 -17.07 -14.06 16.27
C ASN A 382 -17.55 -12.91 15.34
N PRO A 383 -17.60 -13.14 14.02
CA PRO A 383 -17.96 -12.10 13.05
C PRO A 383 -19.39 -11.52 13.23
N ILE A 384 -20.25 -12.18 14.00
CA ILE A 384 -21.64 -11.76 14.26
C ILE A 384 -21.70 -10.55 15.23
N ARG A 385 -20.73 -10.37 16.13
CA ARG A 385 -20.75 -9.28 17.13
C ARG A 385 -20.43 -7.91 16.56
N LYS A 386 -19.53 -7.80 15.56
CA LYS A 386 -19.19 -6.50 14.95
C LYS A 386 -20.29 -5.92 14.05
N LYS A 387 -21.19 -6.76 13.50
CA LYS A 387 -22.39 -6.25 12.81
C LYS A 387 -23.32 -5.43 13.71
N GLN A 388 -23.33 -5.68 15.02
CA GLN A 388 -24.16 -4.92 15.98
C GLN A 388 -23.51 -3.60 16.44
N THR A 389 -22.17 -3.49 16.44
CA THR A 389 -21.48 -2.24 16.82
C THR A 389 -21.50 -1.20 15.69
N SER A 390 -21.47 -1.61 14.43
CA SER A 390 -21.69 -0.70 13.30
C SER A 390 -23.15 -0.21 13.19
N SER A 391 -24.13 -0.97 13.70
CA SER A 391 -25.51 -0.52 13.78
C SER A 391 -25.79 0.46 14.94
N HIS A 392 -24.92 0.49 15.97
CA HIS A 392 -25.06 1.44 17.09
C HIS A 392 -24.57 2.85 16.76
N ARG A 393 -23.64 3.02 15.78
CA ARG A 393 -23.31 4.36 15.24
C ARG A 393 -24.48 5.00 14.45
N LYS A 394 -25.40 4.17 13.90
CA LYS A 394 -26.60 4.67 13.18
C LYS A 394 -27.69 5.26 14.08
N SER A 395 -27.65 5.11 15.41
CA SER A 395 -28.77 5.49 16.30
C SER A 395 -28.60 6.82 17.05
N GLN A 396 -27.48 7.53 16.89
CA GLN A 396 -27.26 8.79 17.64
C GLN A 396 -27.48 10.09 16.83
N THR A 397 -27.86 10.03 15.57
CA THR A 397 -28.13 11.24 14.75
C THR A 397 -29.60 11.33 14.32
N LYS A 398 -30.53 11.46 15.30
CA LYS A 398 -31.85 12.04 15.08
C LYS A 398 -32.00 13.27 15.95
N LYS A 399 -31.38 14.38 15.50
CA LYS A 399 -31.80 15.74 15.84
C LYS A 399 -31.90 16.50 14.52
N GLU A 400 -33.12 16.93 14.20
CA GLU A 400 -33.38 17.89 13.14
C GLU A 400 -32.56 19.16 13.45
N GLN A 401 -31.51 19.39 12.65
CA GLN A 401 -30.79 20.65 12.60
C GLN A 401 -31.05 21.32 11.26
N THR A 402 -31.37 22.60 11.30
CA THR A 402 -31.45 23.49 10.13
C THR A 402 -30.07 23.63 9.50
N PHE A 403 -30.00 23.42 8.19
CA PHE A 403 -28.75 23.33 7.42
C PHE A 403 -28.41 24.69 6.80
N GLU A 404 -27.15 25.11 6.94
CA GLU A 404 -26.55 26.23 6.22
C GLU A 404 -25.87 25.74 4.93
N GLU A 405 -25.91 26.54 3.86
CA GLU A 405 -25.14 26.30 2.64
C GLU A 405 -23.64 26.40 2.98
N GLY A 406 -22.88 25.28 2.87
CA GLY A 406 -21.44 25.24 3.18
C GLY A 406 -20.94 23.96 3.85
N ASP A 407 -21.86 23.10 4.31
CA ASP A 407 -21.52 21.87 5.05
C ASP A 407 -20.75 20.81 4.22
N ASP A 408 -20.76 20.92 2.89
CA ASP A 408 -20.09 20.01 1.96
C ASP A 408 -18.71 20.52 1.50
N GLU A 409 -18.25 21.67 2.02
CA GLU A 409 -16.91 22.19 1.71
C GLU A 409 -15.83 21.41 2.45
N LEU A 410 -14.69 21.15 1.77
CA LEU A 410 -13.57 20.48 2.41
C LEU A 410 -12.87 21.39 3.41
N THR A 411 -12.55 20.83 4.56
CA THR A 411 -11.71 21.45 5.59
C THR A 411 -10.44 20.65 5.80
N LEU A 412 -9.38 21.32 6.26
CA LEU A 412 -8.13 20.65 6.62
C LEU A 412 -8.36 19.81 7.86
N ILE A 413 -8.15 18.51 7.75
CA ILE A 413 -8.27 17.55 8.87
C ILE A 413 -6.89 17.30 9.48
N ASP A 414 -5.84 17.14 8.64
CA ASP A 414 -4.49 16.87 9.09
C ASP A 414 -3.46 17.40 8.09
N ASP A 415 -2.29 17.83 8.59
CA ASP A 415 -1.16 18.32 7.80
C ASP A 415 0.14 17.68 8.31
N ILE A 416 0.42 16.49 7.83
CA ILE A 416 1.64 15.77 8.18
C ILE A 416 2.84 16.44 7.50
N GLN A 417 3.74 16.96 8.31
CA GLN A 417 5.01 17.51 7.87
C GLN A 417 6.13 16.60 8.33
N VAL A 418 7.16 16.43 7.52
CA VAL A 418 8.44 15.93 8.02
C VAL A 418 9.03 17.10 8.79
N GLU A 419 9.19 16.96 10.08
CA GLU A 419 10.04 17.88 10.84
C GLU A 419 11.39 17.88 10.13
N SER A 420 11.66 18.93 9.36
CA SER A 420 13.00 19.13 8.84
C SER A 420 13.89 19.15 10.06
N SER A 421 14.83 18.23 10.13
CA SER A 421 15.98 18.32 11.04
C SER A 421 16.88 19.49 10.58
N SER A 422 16.29 20.68 10.50
CA SER A 422 16.98 21.94 10.54
C SER A 422 17.25 22.18 12.03
N THR A 423 18.46 21.84 12.46
CA THR A 423 19.18 22.43 13.57
C THR A 423 18.54 23.72 14.11
N ASN A 424 17.52 23.57 14.93
CA ASN A 424 17.05 24.48 15.95
C ASN A 424 16.04 23.76 16.87
N SER A 425 16.35 22.53 17.28
CA SER A 425 15.87 22.05 18.54
C SER A 425 16.64 22.84 19.60
N VAL A 426 15.98 23.77 20.25
CA VAL A 426 16.34 24.08 21.63
C VAL A 426 16.24 22.72 22.34
N SER A 427 17.37 22.02 22.39
CA SER A 427 17.52 20.80 23.15
C SER A 427 17.13 21.14 24.57
N LYS A 428 16.03 20.59 25.06
CA LYS A 428 15.97 20.34 26.52
C LYS A 428 17.20 19.49 26.76
N SER A 429 18.25 20.11 27.30
CA SER A 429 19.47 19.42 27.68
C SER A 429 19.07 18.27 28.58
N TYR A 430 19.38 17.04 28.14
CA TYR A 430 19.20 15.88 29.00
C TYR A 430 20.02 16.12 30.24
N GLU A 431 19.37 16.19 31.42
CA GLU A 431 20.06 16.35 32.71
C GLU A 431 20.65 15.00 33.07
N TRP A 432 21.97 14.87 32.88
CA TRP A 432 22.73 13.70 33.28
C TRP A 432 22.72 13.54 34.82
N LYS A 433 22.27 12.40 35.28
CA LYS A 433 22.29 12.02 36.68
C LYS A 433 23.52 11.21 37.00
N VAL A 434 23.91 11.18 38.28
CA VAL A 434 25.07 10.38 38.73
C VAL A 434 24.95 8.90 38.35
N GLU A 435 23.72 8.37 38.39
CA GLU A 435 23.38 6.99 38.01
C GLU A 435 23.60 6.74 36.52
N ASP A 436 23.34 7.74 35.67
CA ASP A 436 23.58 7.66 34.23
C ASP A 436 25.07 7.62 33.90
N ASP A 437 25.87 8.41 34.65
CA ASP A 437 27.33 8.43 34.47
C ASP A 437 27.97 7.11 34.92
N GLU A 438 27.47 6.44 35.94
CA GLU A 438 27.91 5.10 36.35
C GLU A 438 27.57 4.05 35.33
N LEU A 439 26.37 4.13 34.72
CA LEU A 439 25.96 3.22 33.64
C LEU A 439 26.79 3.47 32.36
N LEU A 440 27.09 4.74 32.03
CA LEU A 440 27.96 5.09 30.91
C LEU A 440 29.37 4.49 31.09
N LYS A 441 29.95 4.60 32.28
CA LYS A 441 31.24 3.98 32.60
C LYS A 441 31.21 2.48 32.40
N THR A 442 30.18 1.82 32.94
CA THR A 442 30.02 0.37 32.82
C THR A 442 29.87 -0.10 31.36
N LEU A 443 29.13 0.65 30.53
CA LEU A 443 28.94 0.31 29.11
C LEU A 443 30.21 0.61 28.28
N SER A 444 30.95 1.67 28.63
CA SER A 444 32.25 1.98 28.01
C SER A 444 33.30 0.91 28.36
N GLU A 445 33.41 0.48 29.60
CA GLU A 445 34.29 -0.61 30.02
C GLU A 445 33.98 -1.94 29.32
N LYS A 446 32.71 -2.17 28.97
CA LYS A 446 32.26 -3.32 28.15
C LYS A 446 32.47 -3.13 26.65
N GLN A 447 33.18 -2.07 26.24
CA GLN A 447 33.47 -1.74 24.84
C GLN A 447 32.22 -1.63 23.94
N CYS A 448 31.06 -1.20 24.51
CA CYS A 448 29.87 -0.90 23.72
C CYS A 448 30.14 0.32 22.82
N SER A 449 29.72 0.26 21.55
CA SER A 449 29.84 1.41 20.65
C SER A 449 28.94 2.57 21.10
N PRO A 450 29.29 3.84 20.82
CA PRO A 450 28.44 5.00 21.16
C PRO A 450 27.01 4.88 20.65
N SER A 451 26.78 4.29 19.48
CA SER A 451 25.46 4.02 18.89
C SER A 451 24.63 3.03 19.72
N VAL A 452 25.25 2.01 20.29
CA VAL A 452 24.58 1.06 21.21
C VAL A 452 24.22 1.75 22.53
N ILE A 453 25.12 2.57 23.06
CA ILE A 453 24.91 3.35 24.29
C ILE A 453 23.78 4.36 24.07
N ALA A 454 23.73 5.03 22.92
CA ALA A 454 22.68 5.97 22.52
C ALA A 454 21.28 5.32 22.56
N ALA A 455 21.17 4.09 22.07
CA ALA A 455 19.93 3.33 22.11
C ALA A 455 19.47 3.01 23.56
N VAL A 456 20.40 2.73 24.47
CA VAL A 456 20.10 2.45 25.88
C VAL A 456 19.55 3.69 26.59
N PHE A 457 20.16 4.86 26.35
CA PHE A 457 19.76 6.12 26.97
C PHE A 457 18.62 6.82 26.23
N LYS A 458 18.20 6.33 25.05
CA LYS A 458 17.25 6.99 24.15
C LYS A 458 17.65 8.43 23.83
N GLN A 459 18.96 8.64 23.61
CA GLN A 459 19.58 9.89 23.24
C GLN A 459 20.24 9.77 21.88
N ASP A 460 20.59 10.90 21.25
CA ASP A 460 21.40 10.89 20.04
C ASP A 460 22.87 10.51 20.33
N GLU A 461 23.54 9.96 19.32
CA GLU A 461 24.91 9.48 19.46
C GLU A 461 25.90 10.61 19.80
N GLU A 462 25.64 11.83 19.30
CA GLU A 462 26.47 13.01 19.53
C GLU A 462 26.44 13.45 21.00
N SER A 463 25.26 13.43 21.64
CA SER A 463 25.09 13.68 23.08
C SER A 463 25.82 12.65 23.93
N ILE A 464 25.81 11.38 23.55
CA ILE A 464 26.55 10.31 24.25
C ILE A 464 28.05 10.51 24.11
N VAL A 465 28.55 10.74 22.89
CA VAL A 465 29.97 10.98 22.64
C VAL A 465 30.47 12.18 23.44
N LYS A 466 29.74 13.27 23.44
CA LYS A 466 30.06 14.46 24.25
C LYS A 466 30.18 14.14 25.74
N ARG A 467 29.22 13.38 26.29
CA ARG A 467 29.24 12.99 27.70
C ARG A 467 30.37 12.03 28.04
N LEU A 468 30.67 11.08 27.16
CA LEU A 468 31.82 10.17 27.31
C LEU A 468 33.14 10.92 27.33
N ILE A 469 33.31 11.95 26.50
CA ILE A 469 34.51 12.84 26.50
C ILE A 469 34.55 13.63 27.81
N GLU A 470 33.45 14.21 28.28
CA GLU A 470 33.39 14.93 29.57
C GLU A 470 33.78 14.05 30.77
N LEU A 471 33.50 12.75 30.69
CA LEU A 471 33.86 11.77 31.72
C LEU A 471 35.23 11.12 31.51
N ASN A 472 35.98 11.53 30.51
CA ASN A 472 37.29 10.93 30.10
C ASN A 472 37.18 9.41 29.84
N LEU A 473 36.12 8.97 29.17
CA LEU A 473 35.83 7.56 28.82
C LEU A 473 36.03 7.27 27.33
N LEU A 474 36.33 8.30 26.53
CA LEU A 474 36.65 8.25 25.11
C LEU A 474 37.94 9.01 24.84
#